data_39278cef7449934b1f73065d20c0cc9a
#
_entry.id   39278cef7449934b1f73065d20c0cc9a
#
_cell.length_a   1.000
_cell.length_b   1.000
_cell.length_c   1.000
_cell.angle_alpha   90.00
_cell.angle_beta   90.00
_cell.angle_gamma   90.00
#
_symmetry.space_group_name_H-M   'P 1'
#
loop_
_entity.id
_entity.type
_entity.pdbx_description
1 polymer ?
#
loop_
_entity_poly.entity_id
_entity_poly.type
_entity_poly.pdbx_seq_one_letter_code
_entity_poly.pdbx_strand_id
1 'polypeptide(L)'
;MKLLRNAREARELKKQIRKIEKQLAQQGCTESELSERVMLNIDFARSSMKASIYDQAVLEGVATTFPQTDDIIENGQVSGMTAADVQKILNLKHAWEFIMDKDVVSYPTDYSILCHIAQLVNEGFYANGGRIRGVPVTIGGTSYVPPLPIEQVVKERLEDILKSAAEPVEVAIRLCLYCMKTQIFNDGNKRAAVIFANHYLISKGGGLLVIPEGHVPEFKRLLVGYYEGRDDGGIVTFLRERCWKTF
;
A
#
# COMPACT_ATOMS: atom_id res chain seq x y z
N MET A 1 -36.77 -30.24 -4.70
CA MET A 1 -35.59 -30.11 -3.82
C MET A 1 -34.68 -28.92 -4.09
N LYS A 2 -34.31 -28.57 -5.34
CA LYS A 2 -33.48 -27.38 -5.65
C LYS A 2 -34.09 -26.05 -5.21
N LEU A 3 -35.38 -25.79 -5.40
CA LEU A 3 -36.08 -24.57 -5.02
C LEU A 3 -36.09 -24.29 -3.50
N LEU A 4 -36.21 -25.37 -2.69
CA LEU A 4 -36.16 -25.24 -1.23
C LEU A 4 -34.75 -24.95 -0.69
N ARG A 5 -33.72 -25.41 -1.40
CA ARG A 5 -32.32 -25.13 -1.08
C ARG A 5 -31.99 -23.65 -1.31
N ASN A 6 -32.40 -23.12 -2.47
CA ASN A 6 -32.21 -21.69 -2.81
C ASN A 6 -32.97 -20.76 -1.85
N ALA A 7 -34.17 -21.15 -1.37
CA ALA A 7 -34.91 -20.36 -0.39
C ALA A 7 -34.25 -20.33 1.00
N ARG A 8 -33.60 -21.42 1.38
CA ARG A 8 -32.86 -21.53 2.66
C ARG A 8 -31.57 -20.71 2.61
N GLU A 9 -30.84 -20.81 1.50
CA GLU A 9 -29.61 -20.02 1.24
C GLU A 9 -29.91 -18.51 1.20
N ALA A 10 -31.00 -18.09 0.54
CA ALA A 10 -31.45 -16.72 0.51
C ALA A 10 -31.88 -16.19 1.89
N ARG A 11 -32.48 -17.03 2.75
CA ARG A 11 -32.81 -16.66 4.14
C ARG A 11 -31.54 -16.50 5.00
N GLU A 12 -30.55 -17.36 4.81
CA GLU A 12 -29.30 -17.29 5.53
C GLU A 12 -28.48 -16.07 5.12
N LEU A 13 -28.44 -15.76 3.83
CA LEU A 13 -27.81 -14.56 3.30
C LEU A 13 -28.48 -13.29 3.87
N LYS A 14 -29.81 -13.23 3.91
CA LYS A 14 -30.55 -12.12 4.53
C LYS A 14 -30.27 -11.96 6.03
N LYS A 15 -30.05 -13.06 6.76
CA LYS A 15 -29.64 -13.00 8.17
C LYS A 15 -28.21 -12.45 8.33
N GLN A 16 -27.30 -12.87 7.45
CA GLN A 16 -25.92 -12.36 7.44
C GLN A 16 -25.87 -10.87 7.12
N ILE A 17 -26.61 -10.43 6.09
CA ILE A 17 -26.73 -9.01 5.75
C ILE A 17 -27.26 -8.21 6.94
N ARG A 18 -28.35 -8.63 7.59
CA ARG A 18 -28.89 -7.95 8.78
C ARG A 18 -27.92 -7.94 9.96
N LYS A 19 -27.07 -8.96 10.09
CA LYS A 19 -26.04 -8.99 11.14
C LYS A 19 -24.94 -7.99 10.83
N ILE A 20 -24.54 -7.87 9.58
CA ILE A 20 -23.55 -6.88 9.11
C ILE A 20 -24.11 -5.46 9.26
N GLU A 21 -25.34 -5.21 8.80
CA GLU A 21 -26.04 -3.94 8.99
C GLU A 21 -26.11 -3.51 10.46
N LYS A 22 -26.39 -4.48 11.35
CA LYS A 22 -26.45 -4.24 12.80
C LYS A 22 -25.08 -3.96 13.41
N GLN A 23 -24.01 -4.58 12.87
CA GLN A 23 -22.62 -4.31 13.26
C GLN A 23 -22.16 -2.94 12.75
N LEU A 24 -22.51 -2.57 11.52
CA LEU A 24 -22.25 -1.25 10.96
C LEU A 24 -22.99 -0.14 11.71
N ALA A 25 -24.26 -0.37 12.05
CA ALA A 25 -25.05 0.57 12.86
C ALA A 25 -24.52 0.74 14.29
N GLN A 26 -23.91 -0.31 14.87
CA GLN A 26 -23.25 -0.23 16.20
C GLN A 26 -21.90 0.50 16.14
N GLN A 27 -21.28 0.59 14.97
CA GLN A 27 -20.06 1.39 14.74
C GLN A 27 -20.37 2.86 14.38
N GLY A 28 -21.63 3.24 14.30
CA GLY A 28 -22.06 4.63 14.11
C GLY A 28 -21.80 5.21 12.71
N CYS A 29 -21.54 4.37 11.69
CA CYS A 29 -21.28 4.80 10.33
C CYS A 29 -22.29 4.18 9.35
N THR A 30 -22.99 4.99 8.57
CA THR A 30 -23.88 4.52 7.49
C THR A 30 -23.08 4.28 6.22
N GLU A 31 -23.59 3.50 5.26
CA GLU A 31 -22.95 3.26 3.96
C GLU A 31 -22.71 4.59 3.20
N SER A 32 -23.60 5.57 3.35
CA SER A 32 -23.43 6.93 2.80
C SER A 32 -22.25 7.67 3.43
N GLU A 33 -22.06 7.55 4.75
CA GLU A 33 -20.95 8.19 5.48
C GLU A 33 -19.61 7.53 5.16
N LEU A 34 -19.58 6.21 4.95
CA LEU A 34 -18.39 5.51 4.45
C LEU A 34 -17.99 5.99 3.06
N SER A 35 -18.96 6.16 2.15
CA SER A 35 -18.71 6.68 0.81
C SER A 35 -18.18 8.13 0.84
N GLU A 36 -18.74 8.98 1.71
CA GLU A 36 -18.28 10.36 1.90
C GLU A 36 -16.84 10.39 2.45
N ARG A 37 -16.53 9.60 3.47
CA ARG A 37 -15.17 9.50 4.02
C ARG A 37 -14.16 9.00 2.99
N VAL A 38 -14.52 8.05 2.13
CA VAL A 38 -13.65 7.58 1.04
C VAL A 38 -13.38 8.72 0.06
N MET A 39 -14.38 9.50 -0.32
CA MET A 39 -14.21 10.67 -1.20
C MET A 39 -13.32 11.73 -0.58
N LEU A 40 -13.52 12.07 0.69
CA LEU A 40 -12.64 12.99 1.44
C LEU A 40 -11.20 12.48 1.50
N ASN A 41 -11.01 11.17 1.66
CA ASN A 41 -9.68 10.57 1.65
C ASN A 41 -9.01 10.63 0.28
N ILE A 42 -9.75 10.45 -0.82
CA ILE A 42 -9.22 10.64 -2.17
C ILE A 42 -8.75 12.10 -2.37
N ASP A 43 -9.55 13.07 -1.94
CA ASP A 43 -9.19 14.49 -2.06
C ASP A 43 -7.98 14.84 -1.18
N PHE A 44 -7.90 14.27 0.03
CA PHE A 44 -6.72 14.39 0.88
C PHE A 44 -5.48 13.77 0.23
N ALA A 45 -5.62 12.58 -0.37
CA ALA A 45 -4.53 11.91 -1.09
C ALA A 45 -4.05 12.75 -2.29
N ARG A 46 -4.97 13.32 -3.07
CA ARG A 46 -4.65 14.21 -4.21
C ARG A 46 -3.89 15.44 -3.77
N SER A 47 -4.36 16.12 -2.71
CA SER A 47 -3.68 17.31 -2.19
C SER A 47 -2.29 17.01 -1.61
N SER A 48 -2.07 15.79 -1.12
CA SER A 48 -0.82 15.34 -0.52
C SER A 48 0.10 14.61 -1.51
N MET A 49 -0.33 14.35 -2.75
CA MET A 49 0.34 13.44 -3.69
C MET A 49 1.79 13.84 -3.97
N LYS A 50 2.05 15.11 -4.29
CA LYS A 50 3.40 15.60 -4.61
C LYS A 50 4.38 15.39 -3.46
N ALA A 51 3.95 15.73 -2.24
CA ALA A 51 4.75 15.51 -1.03
C ALA A 51 4.97 14.01 -0.76
N SER A 52 3.94 13.18 -0.96
CA SER A 52 4.03 11.73 -0.78
C SER A 52 4.97 11.08 -1.79
N ILE A 53 4.98 11.54 -3.04
CA ILE A 53 5.91 11.08 -4.08
C ILE A 53 7.34 11.48 -3.73
N TYR A 54 7.57 12.73 -3.29
CA TYR A 54 8.87 13.20 -2.85
C TYR A 54 9.43 12.36 -1.69
N ASP A 55 8.65 12.22 -0.62
CA ASP A 55 9.02 11.40 0.54
C ASP A 55 9.37 9.95 0.14
N GLN A 56 8.60 9.38 -0.77
CA GLN A 56 8.80 8.01 -1.23
C GLN A 56 10.01 7.87 -2.17
N ALA A 57 10.32 8.89 -2.99
CA ALA A 57 11.51 8.94 -3.82
C ALA A 57 12.78 8.98 -2.95
N VAL A 58 12.78 9.81 -1.89
CA VAL A 58 13.88 9.87 -0.91
C VAL A 58 14.03 8.54 -0.15
N LEU A 59 12.93 7.89 0.23
CA LEU A 59 12.97 6.56 0.85
C LEU A 59 13.70 5.52 -0.03
N GLU A 60 13.53 5.61 -1.36
CA GLU A 60 14.21 4.76 -2.34
C GLU A 60 15.64 5.20 -2.67
N GLY A 61 16.11 6.29 -2.07
CA GLY A 61 17.46 6.80 -2.30
C GLY A 61 17.62 7.59 -3.59
N VAL A 62 16.53 8.08 -4.17
CA VAL A 62 16.59 9.04 -5.28
C VAL A 62 17.10 10.36 -4.73
N ALA A 63 18.18 10.86 -5.29
CA ALA A 63 18.75 12.16 -4.93
C ALA A 63 17.91 13.27 -5.59
N THR A 64 16.89 13.74 -4.90
CA THR A 64 15.96 14.76 -5.38
C THR A 64 15.61 15.75 -4.26
N THR A 65 15.09 16.91 -4.65
CA THR A 65 14.48 17.90 -3.75
C THR A 65 12.98 18.00 -4.06
N PHE A 66 12.20 18.59 -3.13
CA PHE A 66 10.76 18.76 -3.39
C PHE A 66 10.50 19.60 -4.67
N PRO A 67 11.17 20.75 -4.94
CA PRO A 67 11.00 21.48 -6.20
C PRO A 67 11.32 20.64 -7.44
N GLN A 68 12.41 19.87 -7.43
CA GLN A 68 12.74 18.98 -8.56
C GLN A 68 11.68 17.90 -8.78
N THR A 69 11.16 17.31 -7.69
CA THR A 69 10.07 16.33 -7.77
C THR A 69 8.80 16.96 -8.34
N ASP A 70 8.48 18.17 -7.92
CA ASP A 70 7.32 18.94 -8.44
C ASP A 70 7.47 19.24 -9.94
N ASP A 71 8.64 19.71 -10.37
CA ASP A 71 8.95 19.94 -11.79
C ASP A 71 8.79 18.67 -12.63
N ILE A 72 9.24 17.51 -12.13
CA ILE A 72 9.08 16.25 -12.84
C ILE A 72 7.58 15.88 -12.94
N ILE A 73 6.82 16.03 -11.87
CA ILE A 73 5.40 15.71 -11.83
C ILE A 73 4.61 16.57 -12.81
N GLU A 74 4.93 17.88 -12.91
CA GLU A 74 4.22 18.83 -13.76
C GLU A 74 4.71 18.81 -15.22
N ASN A 75 6.02 18.71 -15.43
CA ASN A 75 6.64 18.95 -16.74
C ASN A 75 7.30 17.70 -17.33
N GLY A 76 7.41 16.60 -16.57
CA GLY A 76 8.02 15.34 -17.03
C GLY A 76 9.55 15.37 -17.10
N GLN A 77 10.21 16.46 -16.70
CA GLN A 77 11.66 16.62 -16.79
C GLN A 77 12.20 17.60 -15.79
N VAL A 78 13.49 17.46 -15.44
CA VAL A 78 14.24 18.40 -14.62
C VAL A 78 15.73 18.31 -14.95
N SER A 79 16.47 19.41 -14.77
CA SER A 79 17.92 19.41 -14.96
C SER A 79 18.64 18.79 -13.75
N GLY A 80 19.76 18.12 -14.03
CA GLY A 80 20.66 17.61 -12.99
C GLY A 80 20.29 16.26 -12.37
N MET A 81 19.25 15.59 -12.89
CA MET A 81 18.87 14.22 -12.49
C MET A 81 19.12 13.20 -13.60
N THR A 82 19.33 11.96 -13.21
CA THR A 82 19.44 10.86 -14.19
C THR A 82 18.07 10.53 -14.78
N ALA A 83 18.03 10.05 -16.04
CA ALA A 83 16.78 9.60 -16.65
C ALA A 83 16.10 8.48 -15.83
N ALA A 84 16.89 7.60 -15.20
CA ALA A 84 16.37 6.56 -14.32
C ALA A 84 15.68 7.12 -13.08
N ASP A 85 16.20 8.15 -12.45
CA ASP A 85 15.58 8.77 -11.28
C ASP A 85 14.33 9.56 -11.63
N VAL A 86 14.34 10.27 -12.77
CA VAL A 86 13.13 10.90 -13.33
C VAL A 86 12.05 9.85 -13.59
N GLN A 87 12.40 8.73 -14.24
CA GLN A 87 11.46 7.65 -14.51
C GLN A 87 10.87 7.05 -13.21
N LYS A 88 11.67 6.87 -12.15
CA LYS A 88 11.15 6.39 -10.85
C LYS A 88 10.10 7.33 -10.28
N ILE A 89 10.29 8.64 -10.37
CA ILE A 89 9.32 9.64 -9.88
C ILE A 89 8.05 9.62 -10.71
N LEU A 90 8.15 9.53 -12.04
CA LEU A 90 6.99 9.40 -12.93
C LEU A 90 6.21 8.11 -12.66
N ASN A 91 6.90 7.00 -12.42
CA ASN A 91 6.27 5.74 -12.05
C ASN A 91 5.52 5.83 -10.71
N LEU A 92 6.09 6.53 -9.73
CA LEU A 92 5.39 6.82 -8.48
C LEU A 92 4.13 7.66 -8.72
N LYS A 93 4.20 8.69 -9.56
CA LYS A 93 3.04 9.50 -9.95
C LYS A 93 1.94 8.61 -10.54
N HIS A 94 2.24 7.80 -11.55
CA HIS A 94 1.26 6.91 -12.18
C HIS A 94 0.63 5.94 -11.16
N ALA A 95 1.43 5.38 -10.26
CA ALA A 95 0.93 4.45 -9.26
C ALA A 95 0.05 5.14 -8.19
N TRP A 96 0.37 6.38 -7.79
CA TRP A 96 -0.49 7.18 -6.92
C TRP A 96 -1.79 7.59 -7.61
N GLU A 97 -1.74 8.04 -8.88
CA GLU A 97 -2.93 8.36 -9.68
C GLU A 97 -3.84 7.13 -9.82
N PHE A 98 -3.26 5.96 -10.08
CA PHE A 98 -3.98 4.70 -10.17
C PHE A 98 -4.78 4.39 -8.90
N ILE A 99 -4.15 4.45 -7.71
CA ILE A 99 -4.86 4.12 -6.46
C ILE A 99 -5.85 5.19 -6.00
N MET A 100 -5.87 6.38 -6.61
CA MET A 100 -6.84 7.44 -6.34
C MET A 100 -7.99 7.48 -7.36
N ASP A 101 -7.95 6.61 -8.38
CA ASP A 101 -9.06 6.43 -9.30
C ASP A 101 -10.25 5.81 -8.57
N LYS A 102 -11.46 6.34 -8.79
CA LYS A 102 -12.67 5.92 -8.06
C LYS A 102 -13.03 4.46 -8.31
N ASP A 103 -12.85 4.00 -9.54
CA ASP A 103 -13.14 2.61 -9.89
C ASP A 103 -12.14 1.67 -9.21
N VAL A 104 -10.86 2.06 -9.15
CA VAL A 104 -9.79 1.32 -8.47
C VAL A 104 -10.00 1.31 -6.96
N VAL A 105 -10.30 2.44 -6.34
CA VAL A 105 -10.60 2.53 -4.90
C VAL A 105 -11.79 1.64 -4.50
N SER A 106 -12.77 1.51 -5.39
CA SER A 106 -13.95 0.66 -5.17
C SER A 106 -13.66 -0.84 -5.34
N TYR A 107 -12.55 -1.19 -5.98
CA TYR A 107 -12.12 -2.57 -6.14
C TYR A 107 -11.49 -3.11 -4.84
N PRO A 108 -11.75 -4.38 -4.47
CA PRO A 108 -11.15 -4.97 -3.28
C PRO A 108 -9.61 -4.91 -3.30
N THR A 109 -9.00 -4.49 -2.20
CA THR A 109 -7.55 -4.58 -2.03
C THR A 109 -7.13 -6.05 -2.01
N ASP A 110 -6.37 -6.49 -3.00
CA ASP A 110 -5.96 -7.89 -3.16
C ASP A 110 -4.58 -8.03 -3.83
N TYR A 111 -4.18 -9.27 -4.08
CA TYR A 111 -2.92 -9.58 -4.76
C TYR A 111 -2.86 -9.03 -6.19
N SER A 112 -3.98 -8.91 -6.92
CA SER A 112 -3.98 -8.38 -8.28
C SER A 112 -3.69 -6.88 -8.31
N ILE A 113 -4.26 -6.12 -7.37
CA ILE A 113 -3.94 -4.70 -7.16
C ILE A 113 -2.46 -4.53 -6.79
N LEU A 114 -1.92 -5.35 -5.90
CA LEU A 114 -0.49 -5.31 -5.55
C LEU A 114 0.41 -5.56 -6.78
N CYS A 115 0.09 -6.55 -7.60
CA CYS A 115 0.83 -6.86 -8.83
C CYS A 115 0.76 -5.69 -9.83
N HIS A 116 -0.40 -5.06 -9.99
CA HIS A 116 -0.55 -3.92 -10.89
C HIS A 116 0.26 -2.70 -10.41
N ILE A 117 0.19 -2.39 -9.12
CA ILE A 117 1.03 -1.34 -8.51
C ILE A 117 2.53 -1.64 -8.73
N ALA A 118 2.95 -2.89 -8.53
CA ALA A 118 4.34 -3.29 -8.75
C ALA A 118 4.75 -3.16 -10.23
N GLN A 119 3.84 -3.43 -11.18
CA GLN A 119 4.07 -3.20 -12.60
C GLN A 119 4.29 -1.71 -12.89
N LEU A 120 3.44 -0.83 -12.35
CA LEU A 120 3.55 0.62 -12.52
C LEU A 120 4.87 1.17 -11.96
N VAL A 121 5.22 0.84 -10.72
CA VAL A 121 6.46 1.35 -10.10
C VAL A 121 7.75 0.83 -10.75
N ASN A 122 7.66 -0.22 -11.57
CA ASN A 122 8.77 -0.82 -12.29
C ASN A 122 8.72 -0.57 -13.81
N GLU A 123 7.80 0.26 -14.27
CA GLU A 123 7.67 0.57 -15.71
C GLU A 123 8.98 1.16 -16.27
N GLY A 124 9.39 0.69 -17.44
CA GLY A 124 10.66 1.09 -18.07
C GLY A 124 11.92 0.42 -17.50
N PHE A 125 11.82 -0.24 -16.33
CA PHE A 125 12.96 -0.98 -15.72
C PHE A 125 12.83 -2.49 -15.91
N TYR A 126 11.63 -3.05 -15.79
CA TYR A 126 11.35 -4.47 -15.89
C TYR A 126 10.09 -4.72 -16.71
N ALA A 127 10.19 -5.50 -17.78
CA ALA A 127 9.04 -5.85 -18.63
C ALA A 127 7.90 -6.55 -17.84
N ASN A 128 8.25 -7.28 -16.79
CA ASN A 128 7.32 -8.03 -15.92
C ASN A 128 7.45 -7.56 -14.46
N GLY A 129 7.46 -6.25 -14.22
CA GLY A 129 7.68 -5.65 -12.89
C GLY A 129 6.67 -6.06 -11.82
N GLY A 130 5.44 -6.40 -12.23
CA GLY A 130 4.37 -6.89 -11.35
C GLY A 130 4.32 -8.41 -11.18
N ARG A 131 5.30 -9.17 -11.75
CA ARG A 131 5.33 -10.62 -11.62
C ARG A 131 6.11 -11.03 -10.38
N ILE A 132 5.58 -12.05 -9.66
CA ILE A 132 6.30 -12.66 -8.54
C ILE A 132 7.69 -13.13 -8.97
N ARG A 133 8.72 -12.85 -8.17
CA ARG A 133 10.08 -13.24 -8.50
C ARG A 133 10.29 -14.75 -8.43
N GLY A 134 11.08 -15.27 -9.36
CA GLY A 134 11.56 -16.66 -9.37
C GLY A 134 13.04 -16.79 -9.04
N VAL A 135 13.70 -15.69 -8.60
CA VAL A 135 15.14 -15.68 -8.31
C VAL A 135 15.40 -15.13 -6.91
N PRO A 136 16.48 -15.55 -6.22
CA PRO A 136 16.89 -14.96 -4.95
C PRO A 136 17.20 -13.47 -5.11
N VAL A 137 16.92 -12.70 -4.06
CA VAL A 137 17.31 -11.28 -3.94
C VAL A 137 17.98 -11.04 -2.60
N THR A 138 18.79 -10.00 -2.52
CA THR A 138 19.39 -9.52 -1.30
C THR A 138 18.85 -8.12 -0.97
N ILE A 139 18.80 -7.79 0.31
CA ILE A 139 18.40 -6.46 0.79
C ILE A 139 19.65 -5.76 1.32
N GLY A 140 19.96 -4.59 0.78
CA GLY A 140 21.10 -3.80 1.25
C GLY A 140 20.97 -3.41 2.73
N GLY A 141 22.08 -3.48 3.47
CA GLY A 141 22.15 -3.05 4.87
C GLY A 141 21.62 -4.06 5.92
N THR A 142 21.32 -5.30 5.51
CA THR A 142 20.88 -6.37 6.42
C THR A 142 21.47 -7.70 6.00
N SER A 143 21.60 -8.62 6.98
CA SER A 143 21.96 -10.03 6.73
C SER A 143 20.74 -10.90 6.36
N TYR A 144 19.52 -10.36 6.46
CA TYR A 144 18.31 -11.09 6.12
C TYR A 144 18.22 -11.37 4.62
N VAL A 145 18.08 -12.64 4.27
CA VAL A 145 17.84 -13.10 2.91
C VAL A 145 16.39 -13.59 2.81
N PRO A 146 15.52 -12.89 2.07
CA PRO A 146 14.14 -13.30 1.96
C PRO A 146 14.02 -14.60 1.14
N PRO A 147 13.28 -15.61 1.64
CA PRO A 147 13.04 -16.85 0.89
C PRO A 147 12.31 -16.56 -0.42
N LEU A 148 12.38 -17.49 -1.39
CA LEU A 148 11.58 -17.38 -2.61
C LEU A 148 10.10 -17.37 -2.26
N PRO A 149 9.33 -16.35 -2.71
CA PRO A 149 7.93 -16.28 -2.43
C PRO A 149 7.16 -17.32 -3.24
N ILE A 150 6.14 -17.91 -2.63
CA ILE A 150 5.18 -18.81 -3.28
C ILE A 150 3.87 -18.03 -3.42
N GLU A 151 3.39 -17.88 -4.64
CA GLU A 151 2.23 -17.02 -4.96
C GLU A 151 1.00 -17.34 -4.09
N GLN A 152 0.68 -18.64 -3.94
CA GLN A 152 -0.47 -19.06 -3.14
C GLN A 152 -0.32 -18.64 -1.67
N VAL A 153 0.89 -18.81 -1.09
CA VAL A 153 1.19 -18.41 0.30
C VAL A 153 1.09 -16.90 0.46
N VAL A 154 1.56 -16.13 -0.54
CA VAL A 154 1.44 -14.66 -0.53
C VAL A 154 -0.03 -14.25 -0.55
N LYS A 155 -0.86 -14.83 -1.41
CA LYS A 155 -2.30 -14.56 -1.49
C LYS A 155 -3.00 -14.85 -0.16
N GLU A 156 -2.80 -16.03 0.39
CA GLU A 156 -3.38 -16.44 1.67
C GLU A 156 -2.98 -15.49 2.80
N ARG A 157 -1.71 -15.11 2.86
CA ARG A 157 -1.22 -14.20 3.90
C ARG A 157 -1.79 -12.79 3.77
N LEU A 158 -1.91 -12.26 2.56
CA LEU A 158 -2.58 -10.97 2.32
C LEU A 158 -4.05 -11.02 2.75
N GLU A 159 -4.75 -12.10 2.42
CA GLU A 159 -6.14 -12.29 2.84
C GLU A 159 -6.28 -12.35 4.37
N ASP A 160 -5.40 -13.07 5.06
CA ASP A 160 -5.39 -13.14 6.53
C ASP A 160 -5.21 -11.76 7.16
N ILE A 161 -4.29 -10.96 6.63
CA ILE A 161 -4.06 -9.59 7.12
C ILE A 161 -5.31 -8.73 6.88
N LEU A 162 -5.89 -8.79 5.68
CA LEU A 162 -7.05 -8.00 5.28
C LEU A 162 -8.33 -8.39 6.04
N LYS A 163 -8.48 -9.66 6.43
CA LYS A 163 -9.62 -10.17 7.22
C LYS A 163 -9.46 -9.95 8.73
N SER A 164 -8.31 -9.44 9.17
CA SER A 164 -8.09 -9.19 10.60
C SER A 164 -9.04 -8.11 11.12
N ALA A 165 -9.53 -8.29 12.36
CA ALA A 165 -10.43 -7.34 13.03
C ALA A 165 -9.67 -6.11 13.63
N ALA A 166 -8.51 -5.75 13.07
CA ALA A 166 -7.71 -4.63 13.52
C ALA A 166 -8.20 -3.31 12.89
N GLU A 167 -7.79 -2.19 13.48
CA GLU A 167 -8.04 -0.87 12.90
C GLU A 167 -7.42 -0.75 11.50
N PRO A 168 -8.02 0.03 10.58
CA PRO A 168 -7.51 0.16 9.20
C PRO A 168 -6.03 0.55 9.12
N VAL A 169 -5.55 1.42 9.98
CA VAL A 169 -4.14 1.80 10.02
C VAL A 169 -3.21 0.63 10.38
N GLU A 170 -3.63 -0.24 11.32
CA GLU A 170 -2.85 -1.41 11.68
C GLU A 170 -2.80 -2.44 10.55
N VAL A 171 -3.92 -2.66 9.87
CA VAL A 171 -3.97 -3.53 8.68
C VAL A 171 -3.03 -2.99 7.61
N ALA A 172 -3.08 -1.70 7.31
CA ALA A 172 -2.21 -1.05 6.33
C ALA A 172 -0.71 -1.18 6.68
N ILE A 173 -0.35 -0.96 7.94
CA ILE A 173 1.03 -1.13 8.43
C ILE A 173 1.48 -2.58 8.25
N ARG A 174 0.64 -3.56 8.62
CA ARG A 174 0.95 -4.99 8.44
C ARG A 174 1.10 -5.37 6.97
N LEU A 175 0.25 -4.86 6.08
CA LEU A 175 0.38 -5.06 4.62
C LEU A 175 1.71 -4.50 4.12
N CYS A 176 2.03 -3.26 4.48
CA CYS A 176 3.26 -2.58 4.11
C CYS A 176 4.50 -3.38 4.53
N LEU A 177 4.60 -3.73 5.81
CA LEU A 177 5.73 -4.45 6.39
C LEU A 177 5.85 -5.87 5.84
N TYR A 178 4.72 -6.57 5.63
CA TYR A 178 4.71 -7.89 5.02
C TYR A 178 5.28 -7.86 3.60
N CYS A 179 4.82 -6.95 2.75
CA CYS A 179 5.30 -6.81 1.38
C CYS A 179 6.80 -6.46 1.34
N MET A 180 7.24 -5.54 2.22
CA MET A 180 8.64 -5.15 2.32
C MET A 180 9.54 -6.32 2.75
N LYS A 181 9.10 -7.14 3.72
CA LYS A 181 9.90 -8.28 4.23
C LYS A 181 9.92 -9.45 3.25
N THR A 182 8.80 -9.75 2.63
CA THR A 182 8.66 -10.88 1.70
C THR A 182 9.44 -10.66 0.41
N GLN A 183 9.65 -9.40 -0.01
CA GLN A 183 10.30 -9.07 -1.27
C GLN A 183 9.66 -9.86 -2.43
N ILE A 184 8.38 -9.61 -2.68
CA ILE A 184 7.54 -10.40 -3.61
C ILE A 184 8.04 -10.29 -5.05
N PHE A 185 8.57 -9.12 -5.42
CA PHE A 185 9.00 -8.78 -6.79
C PHE A 185 10.52 -8.68 -6.88
N ASN A 186 11.05 -8.66 -8.11
CA ASN A 186 12.49 -8.51 -8.35
C ASN A 186 13.03 -7.14 -7.89
N ASP A 187 12.21 -6.09 -7.99
CA ASP A 187 12.52 -4.73 -7.54
C ASP A 187 11.24 -3.96 -7.18
N GLY A 188 11.37 -2.75 -6.63
CA GLY A 188 10.25 -1.87 -6.31
C GLY A 188 9.41 -2.31 -5.12
N ASN A 189 9.84 -3.27 -4.33
CA ASN A 189 9.04 -3.83 -3.22
C ASN A 189 8.64 -2.78 -2.18
N LYS A 190 9.53 -1.87 -1.78
CA LYS A 190 9.18 -0.80 -0.83
C LYS A 190 8.19 0.20 -1.44
N ARG A 191 8.41 0.58 -2.72
CA ARG A 191 7.51 1.47 -3.46
C ARG A 191 6.12 0.89 -3.55
N ALA A 192 6.01 -0.34 -4.03
CA ALA A 192 4.75 -1.05 -4.14
C ALA A 192 4.06 -1.25 -2.78
N ALA A 193 4.81 -1.59 -1.73
CA ALA A 193 4.27 -1.84 -0.40
C ALA A 193 3.59 -0.59 0.21
N VAL A 194 4.22 0.59 0.10
CA VAL A 194 3.64 1.85 0.58
C VAL A 194 2.38 2.20 -0.19
N ILE A 195 2.41 2.12 -1.52
CA ILE A 195 1.25 2.47 -2.37
C ILE A 195 0.10 1.47 -2.16
N PHE A 196 0.40 0.17 -2.02
CA PHE A 196 -0.61 -0.86 -1.73
C PHE A 196 -1.29 -0.65 -0.37
N ALA A 197 -0.53 -0.31 0.67
CA ALA A 197 -1.08 0.05 1.97
C ALA A 197 -1.99 1.29 1.89
N ASN A 198 -1.65 2.27 1.04
CA ASN A 198 -2.47 3.46 0.81
C ASN A 198 -3.72 3.17 -0.02
N HIS A 199 -3.70 2.25 -0.99
CA HIS A 199 -4.91 1.79 -1.65
C HIS A 199 -5.93 1.27 -0.61
N TYR A 200 -5.47 0.43 0.32
CA TYR A 200 -6.30 -0.07 1.41
C TYR A 200 -6.83 1.07 2.31
N LEU A 201 -5.95 1.97 2.77
CA LEU A 201 -6.36 3.09 3.64
C LEU A 201 -7.38 4.00 2.97
N ILE A 202 -7.15 4.37 1.72
CA ILE A 202 -8.06 5.24 0.96
C ILE A 202 -9.42 4.56 0.81
N SER A 203 -9.47 3.26 0.49
CA SER A 203 -10.72 2.50 0.38
C SER A 203 -11.50 2.38 1.69
N LYS A 204 -10.87 2.67 2.83
CA LYS A 204 -11.48 2.67 4.17
C LYS A 204 -11.71 4.08 4.75
N GLY A 205 -11.37 5.13 4.01
CA GLY A 205 -11.38 6.48 4.57
C GLY A 205 -10.44 6.63 5.77
N GLY A 206 -9.31 5.88 5.77
CA GLY A 206 -8.42 5.70 6.92
C GLY A 206 -7.18 6.62 6.91
N GLY A 207 -7.10 7.61 6.03
CA GLY A 207 -5.94 8.50 5.92
C GLY A 207 -4.87 7.97 4.98
N LEU A 208 -3.62 8.35 5.22
CA LEU A 208 -2.45 7.97 4.42
C LEU A 208 -1.30 7.49 5.28
N LEU A 209 -0.54 6.52 4.79
CA LEU A 209 0.70 6.01 5.38
C LEU A 209 1.88 6.39 4.47
N VAL A 210 2.66 7.38 4.85
CA VAL A 210 3.84 7.85 4.10
C VAL A 210 4.98 8.08 5.07
N ILE A 211 6.17 7.61 4.75
CA ILE A 211 7.38 7.82 5.56
C ILE A 211 7.97 9.19 5.18
N PRO A 212 7.84 10.24 6.01
CA PRO A 212 8.39 11.56 5.70
C PRO A 212 9.91 11.50 5.54
N GLU A 213 10.47 12.34 4.65
CA GLU A 213 11.90 12.41 4.38
C GLU A 213 12.74 12.46 5.66
N GLY A 214 12.41 13.35 6.58
CA GLY A 214 13.14 13.52 7.85
C GLY A 214 13.15 12.28 8.76
N HIS A 215 12.26 11.33 8.52
CA HIS A 215 12.16 10.08 9.27
C HIS A 215 12.75 8.86 8.54
N VAL A 216 13.23 9.01 7.32
CA VAL A 216 13.80 7.92 6.51
C VAL A 216 14.98 7.21 7.19
N PRO A 217 15.95 7.89 7.81
CA PRO A 217 17.06 7.22 8.49
C PRO A 217 16.59 6.32 9.65
N GLU A 218 15.68 6.83 10.49
CA GLU A 218 15.13 6.07 11.61
C GLU A 218 14.29 4.89 11.12
N PHE A 219 13.42 5.11 10.13
CA PHE A 219 12.64 4.04 9.51
C PHE A 219 13.53 2.92 8.97
N LYS A 220 14.59 3.24 8.22
CA LYS A 220 15.53 2.24 7.69
C LYS A 220 16.19 1.43 8.79
N ARG A 221 16.59 2.05 9.89
CA ARG A 221 17.17 1.37 11.06
C ARG A 221 16.17 0.39 11.69
N LEU A 222 14.92 0.81 11.90
CA LEU A 222 13.86 -0.02 12.46
C LEU A 222 13.49 -1.16 11.49
N LEU A 223 13.43 -0.89 10.19
CA LEU A 223 13.12 -1.87 9.16
C LEU A 223 14.16 -2.99 9.09
N VAL A 224 15.44 -2.68 9.26
CA VAL A 224 16.50 -3.70 9.37
C VAL A 224 16.27 -4.58 10.60
N GLY A 225 15.97 -4.00 11.76
CA GLY A 225 15.62 -4.76 12.98
C GLY A 225 14.43 -5.69 12.75
N TYR A 226 13.39 -5.21 12.08
CA TYR A 226 12.22 -5.99 11.72
C TYR A 226 12.55 -7.15 10.76
N TYR A 227 13.38 -6.93 9.75
CA TYR A 227 13.83 -7.98 8.84
C TYR A 227 14.55 -9.10 9.57
N GLU A 228 15.43 -8.76 10.48
CA GLU A 228 16.29 -9.68 11.25
C GLU A 228 15.59 -10.29 12.47
N GLY A 229 14.32 -9.97 12.71
CA GLY A 229 13.56 -10.51 13.84
C GLY A 229 13.96 -9.94 15.20
N ARG A 230 14.62 -8.78 15.22
CA ARG A 230 15.05 -8.06 16.44
C ARG A 230 14.11 -6.93 16.83
N ASP A 231 13.03 -6.73 16.06
CA ASP A 231 12.01 -5.71 16.33
C ASP A 231 11.05 -6.20 17.42
N ASP A 232 10.82 -5.37 18.41
CA ASP A 232 9.91 -5.58 19.54
C ASP A 232 8.55 -4.87 19.34
N GLY A 233 8.20 -4.51 18.11
CA GLY A 233 7.03 -3.73 17.75
C GLY A 233 7.32 -2.23 17.56
N GLY A 234 8.55 -1.81 17.71
CA GLY A 234 8.97 -0.41 17.58
C GLY A 234 8.68 0.16 16.20
N ILE A 235 8.83 -0.64 15.12
CA ILE A 235 8.52 -0.19 13.76
C ILE A 235 7.02 0.07 13.57
N VAL A 236 6.15 -0.73 14.16
CA VAL A 236 4.69 -0.56 14.09
C VAL A 236 4.28 0.72 14.80
N THR A 237 4.78 0.94 16.01
CA THR A 237 4.56 2.16 16.81
C THR A 237 5.06 3.39 16.03
N PHE A 238 6.27 3.34 15.49
CA PHE A 238 6.85 4.41 14.69
C PHE A 238 6.00 4.75 13.46
N LEU A 239 5.56 3.75 12.69
CA LEU A 239 4.73 3.97 11.50
C LEU A 239 3.38 4.58 11.88
N ARG A 240 2.77 4.13 12.98
CA ARG A 240 1.49 4.66 13.46
C ARG A 240 1.62 6.11 13.93
N GLU A 241 2.65 6.45 14.70
CA GLU A 241 2.78 7.75 15.33
C GLU A 241 3.42 8.83 14.44
N ARG A 242 4.32 8.44 13.51
CA ARG A 242 5.15 9.37 12.72
C ARG A 242 4.84 9.38 11.24
N CYS A 243 4.21 8.33 10.72
CA CYS A 243 4.03 8.16 9.28
C CYS A 243 2.56 8.11 8.85
N TRP A 244 1.63 7.91 9.77
CA TRP A 244 0.20 7.92 9.47
C TRP A 244 -0.36 9.34 9.61
N LYS A 245 -1.10 9.77 8.57
CA LYS A 245 -1.74 11.10 8.50
C LYS A 245 -3.24 10.93 8.28
N THR A 246 -4.05 11.72 8.97
CA THR A 246 -5.51 11.79 8.81
C THR A 246 -5.94 13.18 8.34
N PHE A 247 -7.17 13.32 7.87
CA PHE A 247 -7.80 14.55 7.41
C PHE A 247 -8.97 14.93 8.32
#